data_13c91442bf523f9ee705e3553c871739
#
_entry.id   13c91442bf523f9ee705e3553c871739
#
_cell.length_a   1.000
_cell.length_b   1.000
_cell.length_c   1.000
_cell.angle_alpha   90.00
_cell.angle_beta   90.00
_cell.angle_gamma   90.00
#
_symmetry.space_group_name_H-M   'P 1'
#
loop_
_entity.id
_entity.type
_entity.pdbx_description
1 polymer ?
#
loop_
_entity_poly.entity_id
_entity_poly.type
_entity_poly.pdbx_seq_one_letter_code
_entity_poly.pdbx_strand_id
1 'polypeptide(L)'
;MFYSSAYIIRIGVIAILPALPGYAQHAQPVEQRIFQAINQVRQENKLPPLKWHAKIAEVAQSHSRRMATKRFFSHEDPQFGGPDNRLSAAGVAWRLCGENIFEEYGEADPVRSAVRGWMQSSGHRKNILTRGFTHTGIGLARGRDGSYTITQMFAAF
;
A
#
# COMPACT_ATOMS: atom_id res chain seq x y z
N MET A 1 20.85 71.46 9.31
CA MET A 1 21.05 70.52 8.19
C MET A 1 20.95 69.12 8.77
N PHE A 2 19.80 68.48 8.64
CA PHE A 2 19.58 67.14 9.12
C PHE A 2 19.31 66.25 7.91
N TYR A 3 20.22 65.30 7.62
CA TYR A 3 20.00 64.27 6.61
C TYR A 3 19.31 63.07 7.27
N SER A 4 18.09 62.79 6.83
CA SER A 4 17.33 61.62 7.18
C SER A 4 17.66 60.48 6.17
N SER A 5 18.33 59.42 6.64
CA SER A 5 18.58 58.19 5.85
C SER A 5 17.35 57.27 5.93
N ALA A 6 16.68 57.17 4.83
CA ALA A 6 15.59 56.18 4.68
C ALA A 6 16.17 54.77 4.45
N TYR A 7 15.97 53.83 5.38
CA TYR A 7 16.25 52.43 5.20
C TYR A 7 15.16 51.77 4.37
N ILE A 8 15.50 51.35 3.16
CA ILE A 8 14.62 50.52 2.32
C ILE A 8 14.74 49.04 2.75
N ILE A 9 13.73 48.55 3.46
CA ILE A 9 13.60 47.12 3.77
C ILE A 9 13.17 46.40 2.49
N ARG A 10 14.07 45.67 1.83
CA ARG A 10 13.73 44.74 0.76
C ARG A 10 13.11 43.49 1.39
N ILE A 11 11.79 43.35 1.29
CA ILE A 11 11.08 42.11 1.59
C ILE A 11 11.39 41.14 0.44
N GLY A 12 12.29 40.17 0.71
CA GLY A 12 12.57 39.09 -0.22
C GLY A 12 11.34 38.18 -0.32
N VAL A 13 10.70 38.15 -1.49
CA VAL A 13 9.66 37.19 -1.80
C VAL A 13 10.34 35.82 -1.92
N ILE A 14 10.17 34.95 -0.91
CA ILE A 14 10.58 33.55 -0.99
C ILE A 14 9.61 32.88 -1.97
N ALA A 15 10.06 32.62 -3.19
CA ALA A 15 9.31 31.83 -4.15
C ALA A 15 9.23 30.40 -3.64
N ILE A 16 8.07 29.96 -3.18
CA ILE A 16 7.78 28.56 -2.89
C ILE A 16 7.70 27.84 -4.22
N LEU A 17 8.79 27.17 -4.60
CA LEU A 17 8.79 26.29 -5.77
C LEU A 17 7.81 25.14 -5.52
N PRO A 18 6.89 24.85 -6.45
CA PRO A 18 6.03 23.67 -6.35
C PRO A 18 6.92 22.42 -6.30
N ALA A 19 6.68 21.54 -5.32
CA ALA A 19 7.39 20.29 -5.23
C ALA A 19 7.17 19.48 -6.52
N LEU A 20 8.26 19.07 -7.17
CA LEU A 20 8.19 18.23 -8.36
C LEU A 20 7.46 16.93 -8.00
N PRO A 21 6.43 16.49 -8.77
CA PRO A 21 5.59 15.35 -8.41
C PRO A 21 6.35 14.04 -8.21
N GLY A 22 7.55 13.89 -8.76
CA GLY A 22 8.38 12.71 -8.61
C GLY A 22 9.03 12.56 -7.21
N TYR A 23 9.40 13.65 -6.54
CA TYR A 23 10.03 13.61 -5.22
C TYR A 23 9.05 13.24 -4.10
N ALA A 24 7.78 13.64 -4.22
CA ALA A 24 6.76 13.32 -3.23
C ALA A 24 6.40 11.83 -3.21
N GLN A 25 6.48 11.13 -4.37
CA GLN A 25 6.19 9.70 -4.45
C GLN A 25 7.21 8.81 -3.74
N HIS A 26 8.49 9.18 -3.70
CA HIS A 26 9.53 8.41 -3.00
C HIS A 26 9.51 8.59 -1.48
N ALA A 27 8.89 9.65 -0.98
CA ALA A 27 8.74 9.91 0.45
C ALA A 27 7.58 9.13 1.10
N GLN A 28 6.68 8.52 0.30
CA GLN A 28 5.54 7.76 0.83
C GLN A 28 5.94 6.32 1.16
N PRO A 29 5.34 5.71 2.22
CA PRO A 29 5.48 4.29 2.51
C PRO A 29 5.15 3.42 1.28
N VAL A 30 5.86 2.30 1.15
CA VAL A 30 5.68 1.36 0.02
C VAL A 30 4.22 0.90 -0.09
N GLU A 31 3.56 0.65 1.04
CA GLU A 31 2.16 0.23 1.13
C GLU A 31 1.22 1.26 0.51
N GLN A 32 1.46 2.55 0.75
CA GLN A 32 0.66 3.64 0.16
C GLN A 32 0.90 3.77 -1.34
N ARG A 33 2.12 3.56 -1.80
CA ARG A 33 2.45 3.55 -3.23
C ARG A 33 1.78 2.38 -3.95
N ILE A 34 1.75 1.19 -3.34
CA ILE A 34 1.02 0.02 -3.87
C ILE A 34 -0.48 0.32 -3.92
N PHE A 35 -1.05 0.89 -2.86
CA PHE A 35 -2.47 1.27 -2.81
C PHE A 35 -2.86 2.22 -3.95
N GLN A 36 -2.04 3.24 -4.20
CA GLN A 36 -2.25 4.19 -5.30
C GLN A 36 -2.17 3.49 -6.67
N ALA A 37 -1.14 2.65 -6.88
CA ALA A 37 -0.96 1.91 -8.13
C ALA A 37 -2.12 0.94 -8.41
N ILE A 38 -2.63 0.24 -7.38
CA ILE A 38 -3.81 -0.62 -7.50
C ILE A 38 -5.05 0.19 -7.86
N ASN A 39 -5.25 1.35 -7.24
CA ASN A 39 -6.39 2.21 -7.58
C ASN A 39 -6.27 2.80 -8.99
N GLN A 40 -5.08 3.09 -9.46
CA GLN A 40 -4.85 3.45 -10.86
C GLN A 40 -5.26 2.31 -11.80
N VAL A 41 -4.84 1.06 -11.54
CA VAL A 41 -5.27 -0.12 -12.32
C VAL A 41 -6.79 -0.25 -12.33
N ARG A 42 -7.45 -0.06 -11.19
CA ARG A 42 -8.92 -0.10 -11.10
C ARG A 42 -9.57 0.99 -11.94
N GLN A 43 -9.06 2.21 -11.88
CA GLN A 43 -9.56 3.35 -12.67
C GLN A 43 -9.43 3.09 -14.18
N GLU A 44 -8.29 2.57 -14.63
CA GLU A 44 -8.06 2.16 -16.04
C GLU A 44 -9.06 1.09 -16.50
N ASN A 45 -9.55 0.26 -15.57
CA ASN A 45 -10.59 -0.76 -15.80
C ASN A 45 -12.01 -0.27 -15.45
N LYS A 46 -12.24 1.05 -15.31
CA LYS A 46 -13.54 1.67 -15.04
C LYS A 46 -14.22 1.15 -13.76
N LEU A 47 -13.44 0.83 -12.74
CA LEU A 47 -13.90 0.40 -11.44
C LEU A 47 -13.77 1.52 -10.40
N PRO A 48 -14.68 1.58 -9.42
CA PRO A 48 -14.52 2.48 -8.29
C PRO A 48 -13.21 2.22 -7.54
N PRO A 49 -12.52 3.26 -7.06
CA PRO A 49 -11.33 3.07 -6.25
C PRO A 49 -11.67 2.39 -4.93
N LEU A 50 -10.75 1.59 -4.43
CA LEU A 50 -10.80 1.06 -3.07
C LEU A 50 -10.49 2.16 -2.06
N LYS A 51 -11.09 2.08 -0.88
CA LYS A 51 -10.77 2.94 0.26
C LYS A 51 -9.74 2.24 1.15
N TRP A 52 -8.79 3.00 1.65
CA TRP A 52 -7.87 2.48 2.66
C TRP A 52 -8.58 2.23 3.98
N HIS A 53 -8.31 1.08 4.61
CA HIS A 53 -8.85 0.76 5.91
C HIS A 53 -7.72 0.33 6.86
N ALA A 54 -7.47 1.13 7.89
CA ALA A 54 -6.33 0.95 8.79
C ALA A 54 -6.30 -0.44 9.47
N LYS A 55 -7.44 -0.93 9.94
CA LYS A 55 -7.53 -2.24 10.59
C LYS A 55 -7.22 -3.39 9.63
N ILE A 56 -7.67 -3.30 8.37
CA ILE A 56 -7.34 -4.27 7.34
C ILE A 56 -5.83 -4.24 7.04
N ALA A 57 -5.22 -3.05 7.02
CA ALA A 57 -3.78 -2.90 6.84
C ALA A 57 -2.98 -3.51 8.01
N GLU A 58 -3.44 -3.36 9.25
CA GLU A 58 -2.84 -4.01 10.43
C GLU A 58 -2.85 -5.55 10.30
N VAL A 59 -3.96 -6.13 9.84
CA VAL A 59 -4.09 -7.58 9.60
C VAL A 59 -3.14 -8.02 8.48
N ALA A 60 -3.11 -7.29 7.36
CA ALA A 60 -2.19 -7.55 6.26
C ALA A 60 -0.72 -7.46 6.70
N GLN A 61 -0.37 -6.43 7.48
CA GLN A 61 0.97 -6.22 8.03
C GLN A 61 1.39 -7.37 8.98
N SER A 62 0.47 -7.82 9.82
CA SER A 62 0.73 -8.95 10.72
C SER A 62 1.02 -10.22 9.91
N HIS A 63 0.25 -10.51 8.87
CA HIS A 63 0.43 -11.68 8.04
C HIS A 63 1.76 -11.64 7.26
N SER A 64 2.09 -10.53 6.61
CA SER A 64 3.38 -10.33 5.93
C SER A 64 4.56 -10.56 6.88
N ARG A 65 4.49 -10.00 8.10
CA ARG A 65 5.53 -10.19 9.12
C ARG A 65 5.66 -11.65 9.54
N ARG A 66 4.54 -12.35 9.68
CA ARG A 66 4.55 -13.77 10.06
C ARG A 66 5.14 -14.64 8.95
N MET A 67 4.75 -14.43 7.69
CA MET A 67 5.36 -15.13 6.55
C MET A 67 6.88 -14.92 6.52
N ALA A 68 7.34 -13.67 6.61
CA ALA A 68 8.77 -13.32 6.60
C ALA A 68 9.56 -13.91 7.79
N THR A 69 8.95 -14.00 9.00
CA THR A 69 9.68 -14.45 10.22
C THR A 69 9.55 -15.95 10.49
N LYS A 70 8.45 -16.58 10.08
CA LYS A 70 8.15 -17.99 10.31
C LYS A 70 8.47 -18.89 9.11
N ARG A 71 8.97 -18.30 8.03
CA ARG A 71 9.42 -18.99 6.80
C ARG A 71 8.33 -19.83 6.16
N PHE A 72 7.16 -19.27 5.97
CA PHE A 72 6.11 -19.83 5.13
C PHE A 72 5.59 -18.78 4.16
N PHE A 73 5.05 -19.21 3.02
CA PHE A 73 4.38 -18.34 2.04
C PHE A 73 3.06 -19.00 1.64
N SER A 74 1.97 -18.53 2.25
CA SER A 74 0.64 -19.14 2.10
C SER A 74 -0.44 -18.16 2.52
N HIS A 75 -1.62 -18.29 1.90
CA HIS A 75 -2.84 -17.64 2.37
C HIS A 75 -3.32 -18.18 3.73
N GLU A 76 -3.02 -19.44 4.03
CA GLU A 76 -3.30 -20.07 5.31
C GLU A 76 -2.15 -19.84 6.28
N ASP A 77 -2.41 -19.07 7.34
CA ASP A 77 -1.48 -18.94 8.45
C ASP A 77 -1.62 -20.16 9.37
N PRO A 78 -0.52 -20.86 9.72
CA PRO A 78 -0.60 -22.07 10.54
C PRO A 78 -1.26 -21.89 11.92
N GLN A 79 -1.34 -20.65 12.43
CA GLN A 79 -1.92 -20.33 13.73
C GLN A 79 -3.26 -19.59 13.62
N PHE A 80 -3.42 -18.74 12.59
CA PHE A 80 -4.54 -17.81 12.50
C PHE A 80 -5.48 -18.10 11.31
N GLY A 81 -5.18 -19.13 10.52
CA GLY A 81 -6.01 -19.54 9.39
C GLY A 81 -6.01 -18.58 8.21
N GLY A 82 -7.07 -18.64 7.44
CA GLY A 82 -7.26 -17.85 6.21
C GLY A 82 -7.49 -16.36 6.44
N PRO A 83 -7.58 -15.58 5.34
CA PRO A 83 -7.83 -14.13 5.41
C PRO A 83 -9.15 -13.79 6.11
N ASP A 84 -10.19 -14.59 5.94
CA ASP A 84 -11.48 -14.48 6.61
C ASP A 84 -11.38 -14.61 8.12
N ASN A 85 -10.65 -15.61 8.59
CA ASN A 85 -10.40 -15.85 10.02
C ASN A 85 -9.60 -14.69 10.63
N ARG A 86 -8.57 -14.22 9.93
CA ARG A 86 -7.70 -13.13 10.41
C ARG A 86 -8.46 -11.80 10.50
N LEU A 87 -9.32 -11.49 9.52
CA LEU A 87 -10.17 -10.30 9.55
C LEU A 87 -11.21 -10.39 10.69
N SER A 88 -11.87 -11.54 10.84
CA SER A 88 -12.86 -11.76 11.90
C SER A 88 -12.24 -11.66 13.29
N ALA A 89 -11.07 -12.28 13.50
CA ALA A 89 -10.34 -12.21 14.76
C ALA A 89 -9.89 -10.77 15.11
N ALA A 90 -9.66 -9.93 14.11
CA ALA A 90 -9.36 -8.50 14.29
C ALA A 90 -10.63 -7.65 14.54
N GLY A 91 -11.82 -8.22 14.56
CA GLY A 91 -13.07 -7.48 14.71
C GLY A 91 -13.46 -6.66 13.48
N VAL A 92 -12.98 -7.03 12.31
CA VAL A 92 -13.41 -6.43 11.04
C VAL A 92 -14.64 -7.20 10.57
N ALA A 93 -15.81 -6.56 10.59
CA ALA A 93 -17.01 -7.10 9.96
C ALA A 93 -16.83 -7.04 8.43
N TRP A 94 -17.12 -8.12 7.75
CA TRP A 94 -16.99 -8.19 6.29
C TRP A 94 -18.12 -9.05 5.69
N ARG A 95 -18.51 -8.70 4.47
CA ARG A 95 -19.47 -9.47 3.67
C ARG A 95 -18.78 -10.22 2.53
N LEU A 96 -17.69 -9.67 2.05
CA LEU A 96 -16.81 -10.25 1.03
C LEU A 96 -15.38 -9.95 1.42
N CYS A 97 -14.50 -10.94 1.38
CA CYS A 97 -13.05 -10.75 1.61
C CYS A 97 -12.23 -11.48 0.55
N GLY A 98 -10.99 -11.06 0.41
CA GLY A 98 -10.02 -11.67 -0.50
C GLY A 98 -8.60 -11.21 -0.15
N GLU A 99 -7.62 -11.91 -0.71
CA GLU A 99 -6.23 -11.63 -0.43
C GLU A 99 -5.36 -11.86 -1.66
N ASN A 100 -4.37 -11.00 -1.81
CA ASN A 100 -3.21 -11.20 -2.68
C ASN A 100 -1.96 -11.23 -1.80
N ILE A 101 -1.08 -12.19 -2.03
CA ILE A 101 0.24 -12.23 -1.40
C ILE A 101 1.32 -12.19 -2.49
N PHE A 102 2.49 -11.67 -2.14
CA PHE A 102 3.62 -11.55 -3.04
C PHE A 102 4.93 -11.68 -2.25
N GLU A 103 5.88 -12.41 -2.81
CA GLU A 103 7.24 -12.51 -2.28
C GLU A 103 8.23 -12.19 -3.38
N GLU A 104 9.28 -11.46 -3.04
CA GLU A 104 10.26 -10.96 -4.00
C GLU A 104 11.65 -10.86 -3.38
N TYR A 105 12.67 -11.14 -4.18
CA TYR A 105 14.08 -11.05 -3.80
C TYR A 105 14.82 -10.07 -4.70
N GLY A 106 15.50 -9.10 -4.11
CA GLY A 106 16.51 -8.29 -4.79
C GLY A 106 16.00 -7.22 -5.75
N GLU A 107 14.71 -7.05 -5.92
CA GLU A 107 14.15 -6.00 -6.78
C GLU A 107 14.25 -4.60 -6.14
N ALA A 108 14.67 -3.64 -6.94
CA ALA A 108 14.84 -2.26 -6.49
C ALA A 108 13.49 -1.55 -6.25
N ASP A 109 12.41 -1.98 -6.92
CA ASP A 109 11.08 -1.38 -6.80
C ASP A 109 10.01 -2.45 -6.47
N PRO A 110 9.77 -2.71 -5.18
CA PRO A 110 8.79 -3.70 -4.73
C PRO A 110 7.35 -3.33 -5.13
N VAL A 111 7.04 -2.05 -5.35
CA VAL A 111 5.72 -1.60 -5.80
C VAL A 111 5.43 -2.11 -7.20
N ARG A 112 6.36 -1.83 -8.12
CA ARG A 112 6.23 -2.24 -9.51
C ARG A 112 6.17 -3.76 -9.65
N SER A 113 7.03 -4.48 -8.92
CA SER A 113 7.11 -5.93 -8.96
C SER A 113 5.82 -6.58 -8.46
N ALA A 114 5.31 -6.16 -7.29
CA ALA A 114 4.08 -6.71 -6.73
C ALA A 114 2.87 -6.46 -7.64
N VAL A 115 2.65 -5.21 -8.08
CA VAL A 115 1.50 -4.86 -8.92
C VAL A 115 1.56 -5.61 -10.26
N ARG A 116 2.73 -5.67 -10.91
CA ARG A 116 2.91 -6.43 -12.14
C ARG A 116 2.66 -7.93 -11.94
N GLY A 117 3.24 -8.52 -10.90
CA GLY A 117 3.08 -9.94 -10.58
C GLY A 117 1.62 -10.30 -10.32
N TRP A 118 0.91 -9.49 -9.52
CA TRP A 118 -0.52 -9.71 -9.29
C TRP A 118 -1.35 -9.57 -10.57
N MET A 119 -1.06 -8.58 -11.41
CA MET A 119 -1.81 -8.38 -12.66
C MET A 119 -1.52 -9.46 -13.72
N GLN A 120 -0.40 -10.16 -13.66
CA GLN A 120 -0.07 -11.29 -14.52
C GLN A 120 -0.68 -12.61 -14.02
N SER A 121 -1.05 -12.72 -12.75
CA SER A 121 -1.71 -13.89 -12.16
C SER A 121 -3.23 -13.75 -12.27
N SER A 122 -3.92 -14.70 -12.87
CA SER A 122 -5.37 -14.65 -13.08
C SER A 122 -6.17 -14.52 -11.78
N GLY A 123 -5.76 -15.24 -10.72
CA GLY A 123 -6.40 -15.19 -9.39
C GLY A 123 -6.21 -13.84 -8.70
N HIS A 124 -4.98 -13.35 -8.64
CA HIS A 124 -4.67 -12.06 -8.01
C HIS A 124 -5.31 -10.88 -8.78
N ARG A 125 -5.24 -10.93 -10.12
CA ARG A 125 -5.90 -9.95 -10.98
C ARG A 125 -7.41 -9.92 -10.77
N LYS A 126 -8.05 -11.09 -10.63
CA LYS A 126 -9.48 -11.18 -10.32
C LYS A 126 -9.82 -10.43 -9.03
N ASN A 127 -9.03 -10.59 -7.97
CA ASN A 127 -9.23 -9.86 -6.72
C ASN A 127 -9.16 -8.35 -6.95
N ILE A 128 -8.10 -7.86 -7.61
CA ILE A 128 -7.91 -6.43 -7.90
C ILE A 128 -9.08 -5.85 -8.69
N LEU A 129 -9.62 -6.61 -9.67
CA LEU A 129 -10.69 -6.17 -10.57
C LEU A 129 -12.10 -6.54 -10.08
N THR A 130 -12.25 -7.15 -8.92
CA THR A 130 -13.57 -7.45 -8.36
C THR A 130 -14.27 -6.14 -7.94
N ARG A 131 -15.39 -5.84 -8.61
CA ARG A 131 -16.21 -4.63 -8.34
C ARG A 131 -16.78 -4.62 -6.91
N GLY A 132 -17.06 -5.80 -6.37
CA GLY A 132 -17.67 -5.95 -5.05
C GLY A 132 -16.77 -5.53 -3.88
N PHE A 133 -15.45 -5.47 -4.05
CA PHE A 133 -14.57 -4.94 -3.02
C PHE A 133 -14.64 -3.43 -2.95
N THR A 134 -14.71 -2.90 -1.73
CA THR A 134 -14.80 -1.46 -1.44
C THR A 134 -13.63 -0.93 -0.64
N HIS A 135 -12.96 -1.79 0.12
CA HIS A 135 -11.84 -1.42 0.99
C HIS A 135 -10.66 -2.36 0.82
N THR A 136 -9.48 -1.85 1.14
CA THR A 136 -8.24 -2.62 1.16
C THR A 136 -7.30 -2.12 2.25
N GLY A 137 -6.40 -2.99 2.65
CA GLY A 137 -5.23 -2.66 3.45
C GLY A 137 -4.04 -3.47 2.96
N ILE A 138 -2.86 -2.89 3.03
CA ILE A 138 -1.62 -3.49 2.55
C ILE A 138 -0.63 -3.53 3.70
N GLY A 139 0.10 -4.63 3.81
CA GLY A 139 1.21 -4.79 4.72
C GLY A 139 2.44 -5.31 3.98
N LEU A 140 3.61 -4.90 4.43
CA LEU A 140 4.90 -5.31 3.89
C LEU A 140 5.85 -5.67 5.03
N ALA A 141 6.56 -6.77 4.88
CA ALA A 141 7.64 -7.15 5.79
C ALA A 141 8.89 -7.51 4.99
N ARG A 142 10.06 -7.25 5.58
CA ARG A 142 11.35 -7.63 5.02
C ARG A 142 11.89 -8.84 5.77
N GLY A 143 12.23 -9.89 5.03
CA GLY A 143 12.91 -11.06 5.55
C GLY A 143 14.37 -10.77 5.91
N ARG A 144 14.97 -11.62 6.74
CA ARG A 144 16.41 -11.52 7.09
C ARG A 144 17.33 -11.76 5.89
N ASP A 145 16.85 -12.47 4.90
CA ASP A 145 17.50 -12.77 3.62
C ASP A 145 17.39 -11.64 2.60
N GLY A 146 16.73 -10.52 2.98
CA GLY A 146 16.51 -9.38 2.11
C GLY A 146 15.24 -9.46 1.26
N SER A 147 14.46 -10.55 1.35
CA SER A 147 13.17 -10.67 0.67
C SER A 147 12.15 -9.65 1.15
N TYR A 148 11.18 -9.34 0.31
CA TYR A 148 9.98 -8.62 0.67
C TYR A 148 8.78 -9.56 0.60
N THR A 149 8.00 -9.62 1.67
CA THR A 149 6.72 -10.29 1.70
C THR A 149 5.62 -9.26 1.83
N ILE A 150 4.68 -9.26 0.89
CA ILE A 150 3.62 -8.26 0.78
C ILE A 150 2.27 -8.96 0.82
N THR A 151 1.36 -8.44 1.61
CA THR A 151 -0.04 -8.86 1.68
C THR A 151 -0.93 -7.69 1.31
N GLN A 152 -1.84 -7.88 0.37
CA GLN A 152 -2.98 -7.01 0.14
C GLN A 152 -4.26 -7.73 0.53
N MET A 153 -4.99 -7.20 1.50
CA MET A 153 -6.31 -7.70 1.87
C MET A 153 -7.40 -6.80 1.33
N PHE A 154 -8.49 -7.42 0.90
CA PHE A 154 -9.68 -6.76 0.39
C PHE A 154 -10.87 -7.07 1.27
N ALA A 155 -11.78 -6.11 1.42
CA ALA A 155 -13.05 -6.33 2.06
C ALA A 155 -14.18 -5.49 1.44
N ALA A 156 -15.40 -5.97 1.63
CA ALA A 156 -16.64 -5.19 1.49
C ALA A 156 -17.46 -5.31 2.77
N PHE A 157 -18.11 -4.22 3.16
CA PHE A 157 -18.99 -4.11 4.31
C PHE A 157 -20.45 -4.08 3.87
#